data_d05df48a29da644b195d062018c9e6e3
#
_entry.id   d05df48a29da644b195d062018c9e6e3
#
_cell.length_a   1.000
_cell.length_b   1.000
_cell.length_c   1.000
_cell.angle_alpha   90.00
_cell.angle_beta   90.00
_cell.angle_gamma   90.00
#
_symmetry.space_group_name_H-M   'P 1'
#
loop_
_entity.id
_entity.type
_entity.pdbx_description
1 polymer ?
#
loop_
_entity_poly.entity_id
_entity_poly.type
_entity_poly.pdbx_seq_one_letter_code
_entity_poly.pdbx_strand_id
1 'polypeptide(L)'
;FETQSQIAMDRCKEIHSRLQKGIDTLKLNEKALAAFRFANKAMATQRVRSLYALAKRRGEDTTIESFDIEKNRSWRPFQLAFLLLSIPSLADPNHSDRVQPVNAYADLLWFPTGGGKTEAYLGVAAFTMAI
;
A
#
# COMPACT_ATOMS: atom_id res chain seq x y z
N PHE A 1 1.46 11.48 31.71
CA PHE A 1 2.57 11.24 30.73
C PHE A 1 2.78 9.75 30.49
N GLU A 2 2.94 8.94 31.55
CA GLU A 2 3.12 7.48 31.40
C GLU A 2 1.96 6.82 30.65
N THR A 3 0.72 7.21 30.93
CA THR A 3 -0.47 6.64 30.28
C THR A 3 -0.52 6.93 28.78
N GLN A 4 -0.15 8.12 28.33
CA GLN A 4 -0.12 8.48 26.91
C GLN A 4 1.00 7.75 26.16
N SER A 5 2.17 7.64 26.79
CA SER A 5 3.30 6.89 26.25
C SER A 5 2.96 5.40 26.10
N GLN A 6 2.31 4.81 27.12
CA GLN A 6 1.88 3.42 27.07
C GLN A 6 0.87 3.17 25.95
N ILE A 7 -0.13 4.03 25.80
CA ILE A 7 -1.13 3.95 24.71
C ILE A 7 -0.44 4.01 23.33
N ALA A 8 0.53 4.91 23.16
CA ALA A 8 1.27 5.01 21.91
C ALA A 8 2.08 3.74 21.60
N MET A 9 2.75 3.19 22.61
CA MET A 9 3.51 1.94 22.49
C MET A 9 2.61 0.75 22.14
N ASP A 10 1.45 0.65 22.76
CA ASP A 10 0.51 -0.46 22.49
C ASP A 10 -0.08 -0.37 21.09
N ARG A 11 -0.38 0.84 20.60
CA ARG A 11 -0.77 1.06 19.19
C ARG A 11 0.35 0.68 18.21
N CYS A 12 1.59 1.01 18.51
CA CYS A 12 2.73 0.61 17.69
C CYS A 12 2.86 -0.93 17.62
N LYS A 13 2.69 -1.63 18.73
CA LYS A 13 2.70 -3.10 18.79
C LYS A 13 1.54 -3.71 18.00
N GLU A 14 0.36 -3.13 18.09
CA GLU A 14 -0.81 -3.55 17.32
C GLU A 14 -0.55 -3.42 15.81
N ILE A 15 -0.10 -2.25 15.35
CA ILE A 15 0.22 -2.02 13.94
C ILE A 15 1.33 -2.97 13.48
N HIS A 16 2.38 -3.17 14.28
CA HIS A 16 3.44 -4.14 13.97
C HIS A 16 2.88 -5.55 13.80
N SER A 17 2.03 -6.01 14.71
CA SER A 17 1.36 -7.31 14.61
C SER A 17 0.52 -7.44 13.34
N ARG A 18 -0.24 -6.41 12.98
CA ARG A 18 -1.04 -6.38 11.75
C ARG A 18 -0.17 -6.40 10.49
N LEU A 19 0.93 -5.67 10.47
CA LEU A 19 1.90 -5.72 9.36
C LEU A 19 2.50 -7.12 9.19
N GLN A 20 2.85 -7.76 10.31
CA GLN A 20 3.36 -9.13 10.28
C GLN A 20 2.33 -10.11 9.72
N LYS A 21 1.04 -9.99 10.08
CA LYS A 21 -0.05 -10.77 9.50
C LYS A 21 -0.17 -10.57 7.99
N GLY A 22 0.01 -9.34 7.50
CA GLY A 22 0.04 -9.04 6.07
C GLY A 22 1.17 -9.79 5.35
N ILE A 23 2.37 -9.76 5.92
CA ILE A 23 3.54 -10.50 5.39
C ILE A 23 3.29 -12.02 5.41
N ASP A 24 2.74 -12.54 6.51
CA ASP A 24 2.47 -13.96 6.64
C ASP A 24 1.38 -14.43 5.68
N THR A 25 0.36 -13.60 5.43
CA THR A 25 -0.65 -13.87 4.39
C THR A 25 0.02 -14.02 3.01
N LEU A 26 0.96 -13.15 2.66
CA LEU A 26 1.71 -13.26 1.39
C LEU A 26 2.58 -14.51 1.31
N LYS A 27 3.13 -14.99 2.44
CA LYS A 27 3.94 -16.21 2.49
C LYS A 27 3.09 -17.48 2.35
N LEU A 28 1.87 -17.46 2.88
CA LEU A 28 1.03 -18.65 3.00
C LEU A 28 -0.05 -18.76 1.91
N ASN A 29 -0.32 -17.67 1.19
CA ASN A 29 -1.37 -17.60 0.17
C ASN A 29 -0.77 -17.20 -1.18
N GLU A 30 -0.62 -18.17 -2.09
CA GLU A 30 -0.03 -17.97 -3.41
C GLU A 30 -0.82 -16.98 -4.27
N LYS A 31 -2.16 -16.96 -4.16
CA LYS A 31 -3.01 -15.99 -4.88
C LYS A 31 -2.75 -14.56 -4.36
N ALA A 32 -2.67 -14.38 -3.05
CA ALA A 32 -2.34 -13.09 -2.46
C ALA A 32 -0.94 -12.63 -2.87
N LEU A 33 0.05 -13.53 -2.91
CA LEU A 33 1.38 -13.21 -3.38
C LEU A 33 1.40 -12.81 -4.87
N ALA A 34 0.65 -13.52 -5.72
CA ALA A 34 0.52 -13.19 -7.13
C ALA A 34 -0.14 -11.81 -7.33
N ALA A 35 -1.24 -11.54 -6.61
CA ALA A 35 -1.91 -10.24 -6.61
C ALA A 35 -1.00 -9.11 -6.13
N PHE A 36 -0.21 -9.34 -5.10
CA PHE A 36 0.77 -8.37 -4.61
C PHE A 36 1.88 -8.07 -5.64
N ARG A 37 2.40 -9.09 -6.31
CA ARG A 37 3.36 -8.92 -7.41
C ARG A 37 2.77 -8.12 -8.57
N PHE A 38 1.52 -8.40 -8.92
CA PHE A 38 0.79 -7.64 -9.93
C PHE A 38 0.65 -6.17 -9.52
N ALA A 39 0.20 -5.90 -8.29
CA ALA A 39 0.05 -4.54 -7.78
C ALA A 39 1.38 -3.76 -7.82
N ASN A 40 2.48 -4.38 -7.40
CA ASN A 40 3.81 -3.77 -7.48
C ASN A 40 4.19 -3.40 -8.92
N LYS A 41 4.00 -4.32 -9.86
CA LYS A 41 4.30 -4.08 -11.28
C LYS A 41 3.41 -2.98 -11.88
N ALA A 42 2.12 -3.00 -11.57
CA ALA A 42 1.16 -2.01 -12.04
C ALA A 42 1.52 -0.62 -11.53
N MET A 43 1.82 -0.48 -10.25
CA MET A 43 2.16 0.81 -9.62
C MET A 43 3.50 1.35 -10.11
N ALA A 44 4.53 0.50 -10.27
CA ALA A 44 5.81 0.91 -10.86
C ALA A 44 5.62 1.44 -12.29
N THR A 45 4.89 0.71 -13.13
CA THR A 45 4.59 1.11 -14.51
C THR A 45 3.77 2.41 -14.56
N GLN A 46 2.74 2.52 -13.72
CA GLN A 46 1.90 3.71 -13.63
C GLN A 46 2.72 4.95 -13.26
N ARG A 47 3.60 4.82 -12.26
CA ARG A 47 4.44 5.93 -11.79
C ARG A 47 5.38 6.44 -12.89
N VAL A 48 6.09 5.54 -13.55
CA VAL A 48 7.02 5.88 -14.65
C VAL A 48 6.27 6.59 -15.79
N ARG A 49 5.13 6.03 -16.21
CA ARG A 49 4.32 6.63 -17.28
C ARG A 49 3.73 7.97 -16.92
N SER A 50 3.29 8.16 -15.67
CA SER A 50 2.76 9.43 -15.19
C SER A 50 3.81 10.53 -15.18
N LEU A 51 5.03 10.22 -14.75
CA LEU A 51 6.15 11.16 -14.77
C LEU A 51 6.54 11.53 -16.19
N TYR A 52 6.65 10.56 -17.09
CA TYR A 52 6.90 10.81 -18.51
C TYR A 52 5.82 11.68 -19.15
N ALA A 53 4.54 11.35 -18.93
CA ALA A 53 3.43 12.13 -19.47
C ALA A 53 3.41 13.57 -18.93
N LEU A 54 3.81 13.79 -17.68
CA LEU A 54 3.94 15.12 -17.10
C LEU A 54 5.07 15.92 -17.77
N ALA A 55 6.23 15.31 -17.97
CA ALA A 55 7.37 15.93 -18.65
C ALA A 55 7.01 16.31 -20.10
N LYS A 56 6.35 15.41 -20.84
CA LYS A 56 5.89 15.71 -22.21
C LYS A 56 4.89 16.86 -22.25
N ARG A 57 3.97 16.96 -21.31
CA ARG A 57 3.04 18.11 -21.22
C ARG A 57 3.73 19.45 -20.95
N ARG A 58 4.91 19.41 -20.33
CA ARG A 58 5.76 20.59 -20.09
C ARG A 58 6.67 20.91 -21.29
N GLY A 59 6.60 20.15 -22.38
CA GLY A 59 7.44 20.33 -23.56
C GLY A 59 8.88 19.83 -23.39
N GLU A 60 9.15 19.00 -22.37
CA GLU A 60 10.49 18.47 -22.14
C GLU A 60 10.85 17.43 -23.21
N ASP A 61 12.06 17.55 -23.78
CA ASP A 61 12.60 16.53 -24.68
C ASP A 61 13.21 15.38 -23.88
N THR A 62 12.42 14.33 -23.69
CA THR A 62 12.77 13.19 -22.82
C THR A 62 12.14 11.89 -23.32
N THR A 63 12.67 10.75 -22.86
CA THR A 63 12.16 9.42 -23.16
C THR A 63 11.60 8.74 -21.91
N ILE A 64 10.77 7.72 -22.07
CA ILE A 64 10.17 6.99 -20.95
C ILE A 64 11.24 6.28 -20.10
N GLU A 65 12.30 5.79 -20.73
CA GLU A 65 13.42 5.08 -20.10
C GLU A 65 14.15 5.96 -19.08
N SER A 66 14.20 7.28 -19.30
CA SER A 66 14.81 8.20 -18.36
C SER A 66 14.08 8.29 -17.01
N PHE A 67 12.81 7.89 -16.97
CA PHE A 67 12.00 7.81 -15.76
C PHE A 67 11.96 6.41 -15.14
N ASP A 68 12.42 5.38 -15.86
CA ASP A 68 12.41 3.99 -15.38
C ASP A 68 13.62 3.69 -14.49
N ILE A 69 13.71 4.42 -13.39
CA ILE A 69 14.78 4.33 -12.40
C ILE A 69 14.21 3.83 -11.06
N GLU A 70 15.06 3.23 -10.22
CA GLU A 70 14.68 2.64 -8.94
C GLU A 70 13.87 3.59 -8.06
N LYS A 71 14.30 4.84 -7.92
CA LYS A 71 13.60 5.88 -7.14
C LYS A 71 12.15 6.07 -7.55
N ASN A 72 11.83 5.92 -8.83
CA ASN A 72 10.48 6.10 -9.36
C ASN A 72 9.62 4.82 -9.26
N ARG A 73 10.25 3.66 -8.97
CA ARG A 73 9.60 2.35 -8.81
C ARG A 73 9.49 1.90 -7.37
N SER A 74 9.90 2.73 -6.42
CA SER A 74 9.92 2.39 -5.00
C SER A 74 8.69 2.92 -4.27
N TRP A 75 8.15 2.10 -3.37
CA TRP A 75 7.13 2.54 -2.42
C TRP A 75 7.73 3.46 -1.35
N ARG A 76 6.97 4.45 -0.93
CA ARG A 76 7.23 5.10 0.35
C ARG A 76 6.84 4.14 1.48
N PRO A 77 7.54 4.13 2.62
CA PRO A 77 7.27 3.18 3.72
C PRO A 77 5.80 3.13 4.14
N PHE A 78 5.14 4.27 4.27
CA PHE A 78 3.75 4.34 4.67
C PHE A 78 2.76 3.77 3.62
N GLN A 79 3.08 3.89 2.33
CA GLN A 79 2.26 3.32 1.24
C GLN A 79 2.30 1.80 1.29
N LEU A 80 3.50 1.24 1.44
CA LEU A 80 3.68 -0.20 1.57
C LEU A 80 3.04 -0.72 2.87
N ALA A 81 3.21 -0.01 3.98
CA ALA A 81 2.58 -0.37 5.25
C ALA A 81 1.05 -0.40 5.13
N PHE A 82 0.45 0.61 4.50
CA PHE A 82 -1.00 0.67 4.29
C PHE A 82 -1.50 -0.51 3.44
N LEU A 83 -0.79 -0.86 2.37
CA LEU A 83 -1.11 -2.03 1.56
C LEU A 83 -1.01 -3.32 2.38
N LEU A 84 0.08 -3.53 3.14
CA LEU A 84 0.27 -4.72 3.97
C LEU A 84 -0.79 -4.87 5.06
N LEU A 85 -1.23 -3.77 5.69
CA LEU A 85 -2.32 -3.78 6.68
C LEU A 85 -3.65 -4.25 6.07
N SER A 86 -3.88 -3.95 4.79
CA SER A 86 -5.13 -4.26 4.09
C SER A 86 -5.17 -5.71 3.54
N ILE A 87 -4.01 -6.32 3.27
CA ILE A 87 -3.90 -7.63 2.60
C ILE A 87 -4.71 -8.74 3.27
N PRO A 88 -4.65 -8.97 4.61
CA PRO A 88 -5.37 -10.08 5.21
C PRO A 88 -6.87 -10.04 4.96
N SER A 89 -7.50 -8.88 5.16
CA SER A 89 -8.93 -8.69 4.97
C SER A 89 -9.37 -8.65 3.50
N LEU A 90 -8.46 -8.30 2.59
CA LEU A 90 -8.73 -8.36 1.14
C LEU A 90 -8.59 -9.78 0.59
N ALA A 91 -7.64 -10.55 1.11
CA ALA A 91 -7.39 -11.92 0.68
C ALA A 91 -8.42 -12.93 1.23
N ASP A 92 -9.02 -12.63 2.39
CA ASP A 92 -10.06 -13.45 3.01
C ASP A 92 -11.34 -12.64 3.26
N PRO A 93 -12.41 -12.89 2.48
CA PRO A 93 -13.72 -12.24 2.69
C PRO A 93 -14.32 -12.46 4.08
N ASN A 94 -13.93 -13.52 4.78
CA ASN A 94 -14.41 -13.87 6.13
C ASN A 94 -13.47 -13.40 7.24
N HIS A 95 -12.44 -12.62 6.92
CA HIS A 95 -11.51 -12.10 7.93
C HIS A 95 -12.22 -11.26 8.99
N SER A 96 -11.82 -11.41 10.26
CA SER A 96 -12.45 -10.72 11.40
C SER A 96 -12.51 -9.19 11.23
N ASP A 97 -11.49 -8.59 10.65
CA ASP A 97 -11.42 -7.14 10.41
C ASP A 97 -12.47 -6.66 9.40
N ARG A 98 -13.16 -7.57 8.71
CA ARG A 98 -14.13 -7.27 7.65
C ARG A 98 -15.56 -7.62 8.01
N VAL A 99 -15.76 -8.77 8.64
CA VAL A 99 -17.11 -9.36 8.82
C VAL A 99 -17.77 -9.06 10.16
N GLN A 100 -17.03 -8.50 11.12
CA GLN A 100 -17.61 -8.16 12.42
C GLN A 100 -18.15 -6.74 12.40
N PRO A 101 -19.48 -6.54 12.45
CA PRO A 101 -20.10 -5.20 12.28
C PRO A 101 -19.62 -4.17 13.29
N VAL A 102 -19.23 -4.62 14.50
CA VAL A 102 -18.79 -3.73 15.59
C VAL A 102 -17.26 -3.53 15.63
N ASN A 103 -16.50 -4.48 15.08
CA ASN A 103 -15.04 -4.53 15.18
C ASN A 103 -14.35 -4.47 13.81
N ALA A 104 -15.08 -4.17 12.74
CA ALA A 104 -14.46 -3.98 11.43
C ALA A 104 -13.52 -2.79 11.45
N TYR A 105 -12.29 -2.98 10.95
CA TYR A 105 -11.30 -1.93 10.90
C TYR A 105 -11.52 -0.99 9.72
N ALA A 106 -11.43 0.32 10.00
CA ALA A 106 -11.28 1.36 8.99
C ALA A 106 -9.96 2.08 9.23
N ASP A 107 -8.97 1.82 8.40
CA ASP A 107 -7.66 2.46 8.52
C ASP A 107 -7.68 3.86 7.89
N LEU A 108 -7.40 4.87 8.70
CA LEU A 108 -7.26 6.25 8.25
C LEU A 108 -5.80 6.57 7.91
N LEU A 109 -5.53 6.83 6.64
CA LEU A 109 -4.23 7.27 6.17
C LEU A 109 -4.10 8.79 6.32
N TRP A 110 -3.54 9.23 7.45
CA TRP A 110 -3.33 10.64 7.75
C TRP A 110 -1.97 11.13 7.23
N PHE A 111 -1.99 11.82 6.07
CA PHE A 111 -0.79 12.42 5.48
C PHE A 111 -1.16 13.75 4.81
N PRO A 112 -0.23 14.71 4.70
CA PRO A 112 -0.45 15.97 3.99
C PRO A 112 -0.88 15.75 2.55
N THR A 113 -1.61 16.70 1.98
CA THR A 113 -1.96 16.72 0.56
C THR A 113 -0.68 16.72 -0.29
N GLY A 114 -0.66 15.94 -1.37
CA GLY A 114 0.56 15.75 -2.19
C GLY A 114 1.57 14.74 -1.63
N GLY A 115 1.31 14.15 -0.45
CA GLY A 115 2.20 13.17 0.18
C GLY A 115 2.23 11.78 -0.46
N GLY A 116 1.41 11.51 -1.49
CA GLY A 116 1.37 10.21 -2.18
C GLY A 116 0.31 9.24 -1.63
N LYS A 117 -0.76 9.76 -1.02
CA LYS A 117 -1.91 8.93 -0.57
C LYS A 117 -2.59 8.20 -1.72
N THR A 118 -2.73 8.87 -2.87
CA THR A 118 -3.37 8.31 -4.05
C THR A 118 -2.70 7.03 -4.50
N GLU A 119 -1.37 6.99 -4.50
CA GLU A 119 -0.61 5.79 -4.87
C GLU A 119 -0.86 4.63 -3.89
N ALA A 120 -1.01 4.92 -2.58
CA ALA A 120 -1.36 3.89 -1.60
C ALA A 120 -2.74 3.27 -1.89
N TYR A 121 -3.76 4.11 -2.17
CA TYR A 121 -5.10 3.64 -2.53
C TYR A 121 -5.13 2.90 -3.88
N LEU A 122 -4.38 3.37 -4.87
CA LEU A 122 -4.25 2.67 -6.16
C LEU A 122 -3.56 1.31 -6.00
N GLY A 123 -2.58 1.20 -5.11
CA GLY A 123 -1.94 -0.07 -4.78
C GLY A 123 -2.92 -1.08 -4.17
N VAL A 124 -3.76 -0.64 -3.22
CA VAL A 124 -4.84 -1.46 -2.65
C VAL A 124 -5.85 -1.85 -3.73
N ALA A 125 -6.27 -0.92 -4.59
CA ALA A 125 -7.20 -1.21 -5.68
C ALA A 125 -6.61 -2.22 -6.66
N ALA A 126 -5.33 -2.07 -7.05
CA ALA A 126 -4.65 -3.01 -7.95
C ALA A 126 -4.56 -4.42 -7.33
N PHE A 127 -4.26 -4.52 -6.06
CA PHE A 127 -4.28 -5.79 -5.33
C PHE A 127 -5.68 -6.41 -5.32
N THR A 128 -6.70 -5.61 -4.99
CA THR A 128 -8.10 -6.08 -4.89
C THR A 128 -8.64 -6.57 -6.24
N MET A 129 -8.23 -5.94 -7.34
CA MET A 129 -8.64 -6.41 -8.68
C MET A 129 -7.92 -7.68 -9.13
N ALA A 130 -6.79 -8.01 -8.53
CA ALA A 130 -5.96 -9.15 -8.92
C ALA A 130 -6.18 -10.40 -8.04
N ILE A 131 -6.75 -10.24 -6.82
CA ILE A 131 -7.02 -11.35 -5.91
C ILE A 131 -8.31 -12.05 -6.29
#